data_c5f33886a75f08a53207f546d48eec3b
#
_entry.id   c5f33886a75f08a53207f546d48eec3b
#
_cell.length_a   1.000
_cell.length_b   1.000
_cell.length_c   1.000
_cell.angle_alpha   90.00
_cell.angle_beta   90.00
_cell.angle_gamma   90.00
#
_symmetry.space_group_name_H-M   'P 1'
#
loop_
_entity.id
_entity.type
_entity.pdbx_description
1 polymer ?
#
loop_
_entity_poly.entity_id
_entity_poly.type
_entity_poly.pdbx_seq_one_letter_code
_entity_poly.pdbx_strand_id
1 'polypeptide(L)'
;MKKAKRNSVLTIIVFILVLALGTFTVVQGLGKNHIGKAENIILGLDLAGGVSITYQIKEDNPSEQDVRDTVQRLQQRADVYSTDSNVYKEGSNRINIEIPGVSDANKILEELGKPGALEFLDEDNYSKYASGQEYE
;
A
#
# COMPACT_ATOMS: atom_id res chain seq x y z
N MET A 1 -1.35 -10.56 -57.66
CA MET A 1 -2.48 -10.23 -56.73
C MET A 1 -2.69 -11.25 -55.60
N LYS A 2 -2.48 -12.57 -55.76
CA LYS A 2 -2.68 -13.58 -54.69
C LYS A 2 -1.68 -13.48 -53.51
N LYS A 3 -0.41 -13.07 -53.73
CA LYS A 3 0.61 -12.92 -52.67
C LYS A 3 0.31 -11.74 -51.72
N ALA A 4 -0.17 -10.60 -52.25
CA ALA A 4 -0.52 -9.44 -51.41
C ALA A 4 -1.71 -9.75 -50.48
N LYS A 5 -2.77 -10.41 -50.92
CA LYS A 5 -3.91 -10.83 -50.08
C LYS A 5 -3.46 -11.80 -48.99
N ARG A 6 -2.55 -12.73 -49.28
CA ARG A 6 -2.02 -13.67 -48.25
C ARG A 6 -1.23 -12.97 -47.19
N ASN A 7 -0.38 -11.98 -47.56
CA ASN A 7 0.39 -11.22 -46.59
C ASN A 7 -0.53 -10.34 -45.69
N SER A 8 -1.55 -9.71 -46.29
CA SER A 8 -2.51 -8.94 -45.47
C SER A 8 -3.32 -9.81 -44.49
N VAL A 9 -3.72 -11.00 -44.89
CA VAL A 9 -4.39 -11.95 -44.00
C VAL A 9 -3.47 -12.40 -42.87
N LEU A 10 -2.19 -12.72 -43.18
CA LEU A 10 -1.18 -13.06 -42.17
C LEU A 10 -0.97 -11.92 -41.18
N THR A 11 -0.86 -10.67 -41.64
CA THR A 11 -0.71 -9.50 -40.77
C THR A 11 -1.89 -9.34 -39.81
N ILE A 12 -3.12 -9.53 -40.31
CA ILE A 12 -4.33 -9.46 -39.46
C ILE A 12 -4.32 -10.56 -38.41
N ILE A 13 -3.95 -11.80 -38.78
CA ILE A 13 -3.88 -12.92 -37.84
C ILE A 13 -2.85 -12.64 -36.75
N VAL A 14 -1.64 -12.15 -37.13
CA VAL A 14 -0.59 -11.78 -36.17
C VAL A 14 -1.06 -10.68 -35.23
N PHE A 15 -1.74 -9.66 -35.77
CA PHE A 15 -2.28 -8.56 -34.95
C PHE A 15 -3.33 -9.04 -33.94
N ILE A 16 -4.25 -9.92 -34.35
CA ILE A 16 -5.25 -10.53 -33.46
C ILE A 16 -4.55 -11.37 -32.38
N LEU A 17 -3.51 -12.12 -32.75
CA LEU A 17 -2.76 -12.96 -31.80
C LEU A 17 -2.02 -12.11 -30.78
N VAL A 18 -1.41 -10.99 -31.17
CA VAL A 18 -0.77 -10.03 -30.25
C VAL A 18 -1.78 -9.40 -29.30
N LEU A 19 -2.95 -8.99 -29.81
CA LEU A 19 -4.02 -8.46 -28.97
C LEU A 19 -4.54 -9.50 -27.96
N ALA A 20 -4.74 -10.74 -28.41
CA ALA A 20 -5.19 -11.83 -27.54
C ALA A 20 -4.16 -12.15 -26.43
N LEU A 21 -2.86 -12.16 -26.80
CA LEU A 21 -1.77 -12.33 -25.84
C LEU A 21 -1.69 -11.16 -24.84
N GLY A 22 -1.84 -9.92 -25.34
CA GLY A 22 -1.87 -8.72 -24.50
C GLY A 22 -3.02 -8.74 -23.50
N THR A 23 -4.24 -9.03 -23.95
CA THR A 23 -5.39 -9.14 -23.06
C THR A 23 -5.25 -10.28 -22.05
N PHE A 24 -4.70 -11.41 -22.47
CA PHE A 24 -4.43 -12.53 -21.57
C PHE A 24 -3.45 -12.14 -20.45
N THR A 25 -2.36 -11.43 -20.78
CA THR A 25 -1.37 -10.98 -19.78
C THR A 25 -1.95 -9.97 -18.79
N VAL A 26 -2.82 -9.06 -19.25
CA VAL A 26 -3.47 -8.05 -18.38
C VAL A 26 -4.46 -8.70 -17.40
N VAL A 27 -5.16 -9.75 -17.83
CA VAL A 27 -6.19 -10.41 -17.00
C VAL A 27 -5.57 -11.46 -16.06
N GLN A 28 -4.65 -12.28 -16.57
CA GLN A 28 -4.10 -13.42 -15.81
C GLN A 28 -2.72 -13.17 -15.23
N GLY A 29 -1.97 -12.21 -15.79
CA GLY A 29 -0.56 -12.03 -15.50
C GLY A 29 0.33 -13.08 -16.17
N LEU A 30 1.64 -12.88 -16.10
CA LEU A 30 2.64 -13.80 -16.64
C LEU A 30 3.40 -14.48 -15.51
N GLY A 31 3.46 -15.81 -15.54
CA GLY A 31 4.24 -16.61 -14.60
C GLY A 31 3.64 -16.72 -13.20
N LYS A 32 4.42 -17.27 -12.27
CA LYS A 32 3.98 -17.51 -10.87
C LYS A 32 3.72 -16.21 -10.09
N ASN A 33 4.34 -15.10 -10.49
CA ASN A 33 4.21 -13.80 -9.82
C ASN A 33 3.14 -12.91 -10.47
N HIS A 34 2.36 -13.42 -11.40
CA HIS A 34 1.29 -12.68 -12.11
C HIS A 34 1.75 -11.32 -12.67
N ILE A 35 2.99 -11.24 -13.20
CA ILE A 35 3.56 -10.01 -13.75
C ILE A 35 2.67 -9.47 -14.87
N GLY A 36 2.42 -8.16 -14.86
CA GLY A 36 1.57 -7.49 -15.86
C GLY A 36 0.08 -7.61 -15.64
N LYS A 37 -0.39 -8.24 -14.53
CA LYS A 37 -1.79 -8.25 -14.15
C LYS A 37 -2.25 -6.83 -13.75
N ALA A 38 -3.43 -6.42 -14.21
CA ALA A 38 -3.98 -5.09 -13.91
C ALA A 38 -4.15 -4.84 -12.41
N GLU A 39 -4.45 -5.89 -11.62
CA GLU A 39 -4.57 -5.80 -10.17
C GLU A 39 -3.26 -5.47 -9.44
N ASN A 40 -2.10 -5.70 -10.08
CA ASN A 40 -0.80 -5.37 -9.50
C ASN A 40 -0.42 -3.89 -9.66
N ILE A 41 -1.28 -3.09 -10.27
CA ILE A 41 -1.07 -1.64 -10.41
C ILE A 41 -1.46 -0.99 -9.08
N ILE A 42 -0.46 -0.47 -8.35
CA ILE A 42 -0.69 0.31 -7.14
C ILE A 42 -1.37 1.62 -7.55
N LEU A 43 -2.61 1.79 -7.13
CA LEU A 43 -3.38 2.99 -7.38
C LEU A 43 -3.12 4.00 -6.25
N GLY A 44 -2.75 5.22 -6.62
CA GLY A 44 -2.66 6.31 -5.65
C GLY A 44 -4.04 6.68 -5.06
N LEU A 45 -4.04 7.50 -4.02
CA LEU A 45 -5.24 7.95 -3.30
C LEU A 45 -6.34 8.52 -4.20
N ASP A 46 -5.95 9.17 -5.31
CA ASP A 46 -6.88 9.79 -6.26
C ASP A 46 -7.80 8.77 -6.96
N LEU A 47 -7.32 7.55 -7.14
CA LEU A 47 -8.03 6.47 -7.85
C LEU A 47 -8.57 5.41 -6.89
N ALA A 48 -7.81 5.05 -5.87
CA ALA A 48 -8.21 4.06 -4.88
C ALA A 48 -9.13 4.64 -3.80
N GLY A 49 -9.14 5.96 -3.63
CA GLY A 49 -9.62 6.61 -2.41
C GLY A 49 -8.69 6.30 -1.25
N GLY A 50 -8.90 6.91 -0.10
CA GLY A 50 -8.09 6.64 1.07
C GLY A 50 -7.92 7.86 1.96
N VAL A 51 -6.96 7.76 2.87
CA VAL A 51 -6.66 8.79 3.87
C VAL A 51 -5.22 9.28 3.69
N SER A 52 -5.06 10.60 3.68
CA SER A 52 -3.75 11.26 3.76
C SER A 52 -3.68 12.07 5.05
N ILE A 53 -2.64 11.83 5.85
CA ILE A 53 -2.42 12.50 7.15
C ILE A 53 -1.03 13.09 7.13
N THR A 54 -0.93 14.38 7.45
CA THR A 54 0.35 15.06 7.59
C THR A 54 0.63 15.36 9.07
N TYR A 55 1.70 14.80 9.60
CA TYR A 55 2.22 15.12 10.92
C TYR A 55 3.32 16.17 10.84
N GLN A 56 3.29 17.11 11.76
CA GLN A 56 4.39 18.06 11.95
C GLN A 56 5.28 17.61 13.10
N ILE A 57 6.57 17.53 12.85
CA ILE A 57 7.58 17.27 13.89
C ILE A 57 7.69 18.55 14.75
N LYS A 58 7.53 18.39 16.06
CA LYS A 58 7.58 19.53 17.01
C LYS A 58 8.98 20.08 17.22
N GLU A 59 10.00 19.29 16.97
CA GLU A 59 11.40 19.68 17.10
C GLU A 59 11.83 20.56 15.93
N ASP A 60 12.46 21.68 16.20
CA ASP A 60 12.85 22.66 15.16
C ASP A 60 13.94 22.10 14.21
N ASN A 61 14.85 21.27 14.71
CA ASN A 61 15.91 20.65 13.92
C ASN A 61 16.05 19.17 14.27
N PRO A 62 15.10 18.32 13.84
CA PRO A 62 15.19 16.89 14.11
C PRO A 62 16.40 16.27 13.41
N SER A 63 17.08 15.34 14.06
CA SER A 63 18.14 14.63 13.39
C SER A 63 17.59 13.78 12.24
N GLU A 64 18.36 13.65 11.17
CA GLU A 64 17.97 12.82 10.02
C GLU A 64 17.71 11.36 10.42
N GLN A 65 18.41 10.88 11.45
CA GLN A 65 18.21 9.52 11.96
C GLN A 65 16.86 9.39 12.66
N ASP A 66 16.51 10.32 13.55
CA ASP A 66 15.24 10.29 14.28
C ASP A 66 14.04 10.39 13.32
N VAL A 67 14.19 11.21 12.28
CA VAL A 67 13.15 11.29 11.23
C VAL A 67 13.01 9.96 10.50
N ARG A 68 14.11 9.31 10.09
CA ARG A 68 14.05 8.00 9.43
C ARG A 68 13.41 6.94 10.32
N ASP A 69 13.82 6.89 11.58
CA ASP A 69 13.31 5.91 12.56
C ASP A 69 11.80 6.15 12.80
N THR A 70 11.37 7.41 12.84
CA THR A 70 9.97 7.78 12.98
C THR A 70 9.16 7.37 11.74
N VAL A 71 9.67 7.65 10.54
CA VAL A 71 9.03 7.23 9.28
C VAL A 71 8.88 5.71 9.25
N GLN A 72 9.93 4.96 9.62
CA GLN A 72 9.88 3.49 9.64
C GLN A 72 8.83 2.95 10.62
N ARG A 73 8.74 3.53 11.83
CA ARG A 73 7.73 3.14 12.82
C ARG A 73 6.31 3.45 12.37
N LEU A 74 6.11 4.62 11.76
CA LEU A 74 4.82 5.01 11.20
C LEU A 74 4.43 4.12 10.01
N GLN A 75 5.40 3.74 9.15
CA GLN A 75 5.17 2.79 8.06
C GLN A 75 4.67 1.44 8.60
N GLN A 76 5.35 0.87 9.61
CA GLN A 76 4.91 -0.38 10.22
C GLN A 76 3.49 -0.33 10.80
N ARG A 77 3.08 0.83 11.33
CA ARG A 77 1.71 1.03 11.81
C ARG A 77 0.71 1.20 10.67
N ALA A 78 1.08 1.92 9.62
CA ALA A 78 0.24 2.13 8.46
C ALA A 78 0.00 0.83 7.67
N ASP A 79 1.00 -0.05 7.60
CA ASP A 79 0.94 -1.35 6.91
C ASP A 79 -0.12 -2.30 7.51
N VAL A 80 -0.53 -2.07 8.77
CA VAL A 80 -1.62 -2.83 9.40
C VAL A 80 -2.97 -2.54 8.71
N TYR A 81 -3.15 -1.33 8.14
CA TYR A 81 -4.38 -0.93 7.47
C TYR A 81 -4.36 -1.20 5.98
N SER A 82 -3.21 -1.04 5.35
CA SER A 82 -3.04 -1.29 3.92
C SER A 82 -1.57 -1.60 3.63
N THR A 83 -1.33 -2.69 2.91
CA THR A 83 0.02 -3.04 2.42
C THR A 83 0.55 -2.06 1.38
N ASP A 84 -0.34 -1.26 0.79
CA ASP A 84 -0.02 -0.23 -0.19
C ASP A 84 0.15 1.16 0.47
N SER A 85 0.21 1.21 1.81
CA SER A 85 0.45 2.45 2.55
C SER A 85 1.85 2.99 2.26
N ASN A 86 1.98 4.32 2.28
CA ASN A 86 3.23 4.99 2.02
C ASN A 86 3.47 6.09 3.06
N VAL A 87 4.62 6.05 3.72
CA VAL A 87 5.03 7.05 4.70
C VAL A 87 6.35 7.67 4.29
N TYR A 88 6.36 8.98 4.15
CA TYR A 88 7.55 9.70 3.70
C TYR A 88 7.71 11.07 4.36
N LYS A 89 8.97 11.52 4.43
CA LYS A 89 9.31 12.87 4.87
C LYS A 89 8.88 13.87 3.83
N GLU A 90 8.15 14.90 4.24
CA GLU A 90 7.75 16.03 3.42
C GLU A 90 8.41 17.33 3.92
N GLY A 91 9.28 17.90 3.11
CA GLY A 91 10.05 19.08 3.50
C GLY A 91 11.06 18.80 4.64
N SER A 92 11.22 19.76 5.55
CA SER A 92 12.20 19.67 6.65
C SER A 92 11.65 19.04 7.92
N ASN A 93 10.36 19.26 8.22
CA ASN A 93 9.79 18.93 9.53
C ASN A 93 8.39 18.30 9.47
N ARG A 94 8.00 17.74 8.31
CA ARG A 94 6.71 17.05 8.16
C ARG A 94 6.92 15.60 7.70
N ILE A 95 5.98 14.76 8.10
CA ILE A 95 5.86 13.37 7.66
C ILE A 95 4.44 13.20 7.13
N ASN A 96 4.34 12.74 5.88
CA ASN A 96 3.06 12.41 5.26
C ASN A 96 2.83 10.91 5.28
N ILE A 97 1.60 10.51 5.57
CA ILE A 97 1.14 9.12 5.61
C ILE A 97 -0.04 9.00 4.66
N GLU A 98 0.09 8.13 3.68
CA GLU A 98 -0.95 7.82 2.70
C GLU A 98 -1.39 6.37 2.89
N ILE A 99 -2.69 6.16 3.09
CA ILE A 99 -3.27 4.83 3.30
C ILE A 99 -4.44 4.67 2.32
N PRO A 100 -4.21 4.02 1.17
CA PRO A 100 -5.24 3.80 0.18
C PRO A 100 -6.27 2.76 0.64
N GLY A 101 -7.50 2.89 0.12
CA GLY A 101 -8.57 1.92 0.34
C GLY A 101 -9.27 2.00 1.69
N VAL A 102 -8.92 2.97 2.55
CA VAL A 102 -9.56 3.18 3.85
C VAL A 102 -10.44 4.43 3.82
N SER A 103 -11.53 4.44 4.59
CA SER A 103 -12.51 5.53 4.59
C SER A 103 -12.64 6.28 5.92
N ASP A 104 -12.16 5.71 7.03
CA ASP A 104 -12.29 6.30 8.36
C ASP A 104 -10.98 6.95 8.82
N ALA A 105 -10.79 8.20 8.41
CA ALA A 105 -9.62 9.01 8.76
C ALA A 105 -9.49 9.24 10.27
N ASN A 106 -10.60 9.43 10.99
CA ASN A 106 -10.57 9.74 12.41
C ASN A 106 -10.11 8.56 13.25
N LYS A 107 -10.57 7.36 12.91
CA LYS A 107 -10.14 6.13 13.57
C LYS A 107 -8.64 5.90 13.38
N ILE A 108 -8.16 6.06 12.14
CA ILE A 108 -6.75 5.88 11.82
C ILE A 108 -5.89 6.92 12.54
N LEU A 109 -6.32 8.19 12.55
CA LEU A 109 -5.61 9.27 13.24
C LEU A 109 -5.48 8.98 14.74
N GLU A 110 -6.55 8.51 15.38
CA GLU A 110 -6.56 8.12 16.79
C GLU A 110 -5.58 6.96 17.06
N GLU A 111 -5.63 5.91 16.26
CA GLU A 111 -4.82 4.72 16.46
C GLU A 111 -3.33 4.95 16.12
N LEU A 112 -3.03 5.69 15.07
CA LEU A 112 -1.65 6.08 14.74
C LEU A 112 -1.05 7.03 15.77
N GLY A 113 -1.88 7.88 16.39
CA GLY A 113 -1.47 8.83 17.42
C GLY A 113 -1.23 8.20 18.80
N LYS A 114 -1.71 6.98 19.06
CA LYS A 114 -1.48 6.31 20.34
C LYS A 114 -0.01 5.92 20.49
N PRO A 115 0.64 6.26 21.60
CA PRO A 115 2.00 5.78 21.88
C PRO A 115 1.97 4.25 21.97
N GLY A 116 2.92 3.58 21.33
CA GLY A 116 3.11 2.15 21.51
C GLY A 116 3.64 1.87 22.92
N ALA A 117 2.99 1.00 23.66
CA ALA A 117 3.49 0.45 24.92
C ALA A 117 3.86 -1.03 24.70
N LEU A 118 5.00 -1.45 25.25
CA LEU A 118 5.34 -2.86 25.32
C LEU A 118 4.94 -3.35 26.72
N GLU A 119 4.08 -4.32 26.74
CA GLU A 119 3.57 -4.92 27.98
C GLU A 119 3.84 -6.42 27.94
N PHE A 120 4.41 -6.93 29.03
CA PHE A 120 4.65 -8.37 29.19
C PHE A 120 3.46 -8.94 29.97
N LEU A 121 2.64 -9.72 29.26
CA LEU A 121 1.50 -10.41 29.85
C LEU A 121 1.89 -11.83 30.21
N ASP A 122 1.57 -12.28 31.43
CA ASP A 122 1.57 -13.70 31.75
C ASP A 122 0.35 -14.41 31.13
N GLU A 123 0.25 -15.71 31.28
CA GLU A 123 -0.81 -16.51 30.65
C GLU A 123 -2.22 -16.08 31.12
N ASP A 124 -2.37 -15.70 32.40
CA ASP A 124 -3.65 -15.28 32.96
C ASP A 124 -4.08 -13.90 32.44
N ASN A 125 -3.14 -12.95 32.38
CA ASN A 125 -3.40 -11.60 31.87
C ASN A 125 -3.60 -11.58 30.36
N TYR A 126 -2.91 -12.46 29.60
CA TYR A 126 -3.13 -12.62 28.19
C TYR A 126 -4.57 -13.07 27.89
N SER A 127 -5.11 -14.01 28.66
CA SER A 127 -6.48 -14.48 28.47
C SER A 127 -7.53 -13.39 28.71
N LYS A 128 -7.31 -12.52 29.70
CA LYS A 128 -8.17 -11.33 29.98
C LYS A 128 -8.07 -10.31 28.84
N TYR A 129 -6.85 -10.00 28.38
CA TYR A 129 -6.63 -9.10 27.25
C TYR A 129 -7.33 -9.61 25.99
N ALA A 130 -7.17 -10.87 25.64
CA ALA A 130 -7.81 -11.50 24.49
C ALA A 130 -9.35 -11.54 24.59
N SER A 131 -9.91 -11.54 25.80
CA SER A 131 -11.36 -11.45 26.04
C SER A 131 -11.90 -10.01 26.06
N GLY A 132 -11.05 -9.01 25.94
CA GLY A 132 -11.41 -7.58 26.01
C GLY A 132 -11.73 -7.10 27.42
N GLN A 133 -11.35 -7.85 28.45
CA GLN A 133 -11.48 -7.43 29.86
C GLN A 133 -10.27 -6.58 30.26
N GLU A 134 -10.50 -5.53 31.02
CA GLU A 134 -9.46 -4.71 31.60
C GLU A 134 -8.70 -5.54 32.65
N TYR A 135 -7.37 -5.52 32.61
CA TYR A 135 -6.50 -6.17 33.58
C TYR A 135 -5.84 -5.11 34.47
N GLU A 136 -5.65 -5.44 35.73
CA GLU A 136 -4.98 -4.60 36.72
C GLU A 136 -3.48 -4.92 36.78
#